data_5827aaee14ebac0bf8cfb2f24f1ddb40
#
_entry.id   5827aaee14ebac0bf8cfb2f24f1ddb40
#
_cell.length_a   1.000
_cell.length_b   1.000
_cell.length_c   1.000
_cell.angle_alpha   90.00
_cell.angle_beta   90.00
_cell.angle_gamma   90.00
#
_symmetry.space_group_name_H-M   'P 1'
#
loop_
_entity.id
_entity.type
_entity.pdbx_description
1 polymer ?
#
loop_
_entity_poly.entity_id
_entity_poly.type
_entity_poly.pdbx_seq_one_letter_code
_entity_poly.pdbx_strand_id
1 'polypeptide(L)'
;MSSFRCIGLSAAPFAPLFDLDDTQLHAHGARRVHADQSPGFPCRVSLEDARPGEELLLLHYRHQPADTPYRAAGPIYVRRHAQTAATVPDQVPAAIRRRLLSLRGYDAADMLIAADVHAGETIAAAIVKAFADPQVRYLHLHHARQGCFACRVERVGLGTRDSGLGTRDSGLGTRDSGLGTRDSGLGTRDSGLGTRDSGLGTRDSGLGTAGCRPRANRCQAI
;
A
#
# COMPACT_ATOMS: atom_id res chain seq x y z
N MET A 1 -13.42 0.60 27.93
CA MET A 1 -13.33 -0.20 26.68
C MET A 1 -12.55 0.62 25.67
N SER A 2 -11.64 0.00 24.91
CA SER A 2 -10.88 0.72 23.90
C SER A 2 -11.78 0.98 22.69
N SER A 3 -12.05 2.26 22.40
CA SER A 3 -12.75 2.68 21.18
C SER A 3 -11.78 2.63 19.99
N PHE A 4 -12.28 2.35 18.79
CA PHE A 4 -11.48 2.20 17.59
C PHE A 4 -12.06 2.94 16.38
N ARG A 5 -11.26 3.12 15.34
CA ARG A 5 -11.71 3.68 14.06
C ARG A 5 -11.05 2.94 12.90
N CYS A 6 -11.84 2.56 11.91
CA CYS A 6 -11.34 2.09 10.61
C CYS A 6 -10.91 3.29 9.77
N ILE A 7 -9.71 3.27 9.19
CA ILE A 7 -9.14 4.37 8.44
C ILE A 7 -9.10 4.04 6.95
N GLY A 8 -9.82 4.82 6.14
CA GLY A 8 -9.69 4.80 4.69
C GLY A 8 -8.38 5.44 4.23
N LEU A 9 -7.86 5.01 3.10
CA LEU A 9 -6.69 5.66 2.50
C LEU A 9 -7.05 7.08 2.05
N SER A 10 -6.06 7.98 2.05
CA SER A 10 -6.22 9.30 1.45
C SER A 10 -6.52 9.18 -0.04
N ALA A 11 -7.47 9.96 -0.55
CA ALA A 11 -7.79 10.01 -1.98
C ALA A 11 -6.71 10.72 -2.81
N ALA A 12 -6.00 11.66 -2.20
CA ALA A 12 -5.09 12.57 -2.89
C ALA A 12 -4.00 11.90 -3.75
N PRO A 13 -3.32 10.81 -3.31
CA PRO A 13 -2.30 10.17 -4.13
C PRO A 13 -2.85 9.44 -5.37
N PHE A 14 -4.14 9.11 -5.37
CA PHE A 14 -4.76 8.33 -6.46
C PHE A 14 -5.48 9.20 -7.48
N ALA A 15 -5.93 10.39 -7.10
CA ALA A 15 -6.71 11.26 -7.98
C ALA A 15 -6.00 11.54 -9.32
N PRO A 16 -4.70 11.92 -9.37
CA PRO A 16 -4.02 12.18 -10.63
C PRO A 16 -3.89 10.97 -11.55
N LEU A 17 -3.92 9.74 -10.99
CA LEU A 17 -3.78 8.52 -11.78
C LEU A 17 -4.99 8.27 -12.69
N PHE A 18 -6.14 8.81 -12.36
CA PHE A 18 -7.35 8.65 -13.18
C PHE A 18 -7.32 9.45 -14.49
N ASP A 19 -6.44 10.43 -14.60
CA ASP A 19 -6.27 11.27 -15.80
C ASP A 19 -5.20 10.71 -16.76
N LEU A 20 -4.49 9.66 -16.35
CA LEU A 20 -3.49 8.97 -17.15
C LEU A 20 -4.14 8.03 -18.17
N ASP A 21 -3.49 7.84 -19.31
CA ASP A 21 -3.85 6.79 -20.26
C ASP A 21 -3.44 5.38 -19.76
N ASP A 22 -3.88 4.33 -20.46
CA ASP A 22 -3.64 2.95 -20.02
C ASP A 22 -2.15 2.57 -20.08
N THR A 23 -1.36 3.15 -20.96
CA THR A 23 0.09 2.93 -21.05
C THR A 23 0.79 3.55 -19.85
N GLN A 24 0.42 4.76 -19.49
CA GLN A 24 0.92 5.46 -18.33
C GLN A 24 0.50 4.75 -17.04
N LEU A 25 -0.76 4.32 -16.92
CA LEU A 25 -1.24 3.53 -15.79
C LEU A 25 -0.43 2.24 -15.62
N HIS A 26 -0.16 1.53 -16.71
CA HIS A 26 0.64 0.31 -16.67
C HIS A 26 2.05 0.58 -16.14
N ALA A 27 2.68 1.68 -16.52
CA ALA A 27 3.99 2.09 -15.99
C ALA A 27 3.98 2.36 -14.47
N HIS A 28 2.81 2.75 -13.93
CA HIS A 28 2.58 2.92 -12.49
C HIS A 28 2.13 1.61 -11.78
N GLY A 29 2.14 0.47 -12.46
CA GLY A 29 1.63 -0.79 -11.91
C GLY A 29 0.13 -0.76 -11.62
N ALA A 30 -0.62 0.05 -12.37
CA ALA A 30 -2.05 0.26 -12.24
C ALA A 30 -2.78 -0.13 -13.54
N ARG A 31 -4.06 -0.40 -13.42
CA ARG A 31 -4.95 -0.63 -14.56
C ARG A 31 -6.35 -0.15 -14.25
N ARG A 32 -7.04 0.37 -15.26
CA ARG A 32 -8.43 0.75 -15.21
C ARG A 32 -9.32 -0.49 -15.25
N VAL A 33 -10.34 -0.52 -14.40
CA VAL A 33 -11.35 -1.58 -14.37
C VAL A 33 -12.72 -0.96 -14.13
N HIS A 34 -13.78 -1.65 -14.56
CA HIS A 34 -15.16 -1.27 -14.25
C HIS A 34 -15.79 -2.37 -13.42
N ALA A 35 -16.50 -1.98 -12.37
CA ALA A 35 -17.23 -2.94 -11.55
C ALA A 35 -18.37 -3.56 -12.37
N ASP A 36 -18.44 -4.88 -12.43
CA ASP A 36 -19.53 -5.62 -13.11
C ASP A 36 -20.60 -6.07 -12.13
N GLN A 37 -20.31 -6.04 -10.84
CA GLN A 37 -21.22 -6.45 -9.76
C GLN A 37 -20.97 -5.68 -8.45
N SER A 38 -21.92 -5.76 -7.52
CA SER A 38 -21.76 -5.30 -6.13
C SER A 38 -22.48 -6.27 -5.19
N PRO A 39 -21.80 -6.76 -4.13
CA PRO A 39 -20.42 -6.51 -3.74
C PRO A 39 -19.40 -7.23 -4.63
N GLY A 40 -18.17 -6.69 -4.76
CA GLY A 40 -17.10 -7.30 -5.57
C GLY A 40 -15.83 -6.48 -5.59
N PHE A 41 -15.95 -5.16 -5.62
CA PHE A 41 -14.84 -4.22 -5.79
C PHE A 41 -14.74 -3.27 -4.59
N PRO A 42 -14.17 -3.72 -3.45
CA PRO A 42 -14.07 -2.90 -2.24
C PRO A 42 -13.01 -1.80 -2.40
N CYS A 43 -13.43 -0.54 -2.36
CA CYS A 43 -12.56 0.62 -2.41
C CYS A 43 -11.86 0.85 -1.07
N ARG A 44 -10.53 1.10 -1.10
CA ARG A 44 -9.73 1.31 0.12
C ARG A 44 -9.74 2.76 0.59
N VAL A 45 -10.24 3.67 -0.21
CA VAL A 45 -10.41 5.08 0.11
C VAL A 45 -11.74 5.32 0.83
N SER A 46 -12.86 4.97 0.18
CA SER A 46 -14.20 5.17 0.75
C SER A 46 -14.66 4.06 1.70
N LEU A 47 -13.96 2.92 1.76
CA LEU A 47 -14.33 1.72 2.50
C LEU A 47 -15.73 1.18 2.14
N GLU A 48 -16.13 1.37 0.89
CA GLU A 48 -17.38 0.91 0.30
C GLU A 48 -17.10 0.01 -0.90
N ASP A 49 -18.05 -0.86 -1.25
CA ASP A 49 -18.04 -1.56 -2.53
C ASP A 49 -18.45 -0.61 -3.66
N ALA A 50 -17.78 -0.72 -4.81
CA ALA A 50 -18.21 -0.01 -6.02
C ALA A 50 -19.57 -0.53 -6.50
N ARG A 51 -20.31 0.33 -7.18
CA ARG A 51 -21.56 -0.02 -7.86
C ARG A 51 -21.26 -0.56 -9.26
N PRO A 52 -22.09 -1.40 -9.84
CA PRO A 52 -21.95 -1.80 -11.23
C PRO A 52 -21.81 -0.59 -12.15
N GLY A 53 -20.85 -0.65 -13.10
CA GLY A 53 -20.53 0.43 -14.01
C GLY A 53 -19.55 1.47 -13.48
N GLU A 54 -19.28 1.52 -12.18
CA GLU A 54 -18.29 2.47 -11.66
C GLU A 54 -16.88 2.11 -12.13
N GLU A 55 -16.11 3.15 -12.48
CA GLU A 55 -14.70 3.06 -12.82
C GLU A 55 -13.82 3.04 -11.59
N LEU A 56 -12.85 2.12 -11.59
CA LEU A 56 -11.85 1.99 -10.55
C LEU A 56 -10.44 1.85 -11.15
N LEU A 57 -9.45 2.11 -10.32
CA LEU A 57 -8.09 1.63 -10.53
C LEU A 57 -7.85 0.39 -9.67
N LEU A 58 -7.30 -0.65 -10.29
CA LEU A 58 -6.62 -1.75 -9.62
C LEU A 58 -5.14 -1.44 -9.67
N LEU A 59 -4.50 -1.28 -8.50
CA LEU A 59 -3.09 -0.87 -8.44
C LEU A 59 -2.36 -1.56 -7.28
N HIS A 60 -1.04 -1.62 -7.39
CA HIS A 60 -0.18 -2.14 -6.34
C HIS A 60 0.11 -1.05 -5.31
N TYR A 61 -0.19 -1.32 -4.04
CA TYR A 61 -0.06 -0.36 -2.94
C TYR A 61 0.74 -0.93 -1.77
N ARG A 62 1.70 -0.15 -1.27
CA ARG A 62 2.48 -0.50 -0.08
C ARG A 62 1.70 -0.08 1.15
N HIS A 63 0.96 -1.03 1.74
CA HIS A 63 0.13 -0.79 2.92
C HIS A 63 0.90 -0.92 4.25
N GLN A 64 2.05 -1.61 4.26
CA GLN A 64 2.97 -1.67 5.38
C GLN A 64 4.36 -1.20 4.93
N PRO A 65 4.65 0.10 5.05
CA PRO A 65 5.90 0.69 4.56
C PRO A 65 7.07 0.55 5.53
N ALA A 66 6.82 0.08 6.76
CA ALA A 66 7.83 -0.02 7.82
C ALA A 66 9.07 -0.81 7.38
N ASP A 67 10.23 -0.41 7.88
CA ASP A 67 11.50 -1.09 7.59
C ASP A 67 11.71 -2.29 8.53
N THR A 68 10.79 -3.26 8.41
CA THR A 68 10.76 -4.50 9.17
C THR A 68 10.55 -5.69 8.23
N PRO A 69 10.78 -6.94 8.68
CA PRO A 69 10.43 -8.14 7.90
C PRO A 69 8.95 -8.21 7.50
N TYR A 70 8.07 -7.44 8.15
CA TYR A 70 6.63 -7.36 7.83
C TYR A 70 6.28 -6.30 6.79
N ARG A 71 7.27 -5.62 6.17
CA ARG A 71 7.03 -4.73 5.03
C ARG A 71 6.21 -5.45 3.97
N ALA A 72 5.09 -4.86 3.55
CA ALA A 72 4.17 -5.53 2.66
C ALA A 72 3.44 -4.58 1.72
N ALA A 73 3.15 -5.09 0.54
CA ALA A 73 2.39 -4.41 -0.49
C ALA A 73 1.47 -5.42 -1.20
N GLY A 74 0.45 -4.93 -1.88
CA GLY A 74 -0.47 -5.79 -2.61
C GLY A 74 -1.51 -5.01 -3.41
N PRO A 75 -2.38 -5.70 -4.15
CA PRO A 75 -3.37 -5.05 -4.98
C PRO A 75 -4.48 -4.41 -4.13
N ILE A 76 -4.89 -3.22 -4.56
CA ILE A 76 -6.05 -2.51 -3.99
C ILE A 76 -6.93 -1.97 -5.12
N TYR A 77 -8.22 -1.77 -4.79
CA TYR A 77 -9.15 -1.02 -5.63
C TYR A 77 -9.36 0.39 -5.07
N VAL A 78 -9.38 1.38 -5.96
CA VAL A 78 -9.73 2.78 -5.67
C VAL A 78 -10.77 3.24 -6.70
N ARG A 79 -11.92 3.75 -6.27
CA ARG A 79 -12.99 4.30 -7.13
C ARG A 79 -12.61 5.69 -7.62
N ARG A 80 -12.99 6.07 -8.85
CA ARG A 80 -12.62 7.36 -9.47
C ARG A 80 -12.98 8.58 -8.61
N HIS A 81 -14.14 8.59 -8.02
CA HIS A 81 -14.63 9.73 -7.22
C HIS A 81 -14.70 9.41 -5.71
N ALA A 82 -13.85 8.48 -5.25
CA ALA A 82 -13.83 8.14 -3.85
C ALA A 82 -13.33 9.31 -3.00
N GLN A 83 -14.09 9.63 -1.98
CA GLN A 83 -13.63 10.50 -0.89
C GLN A 83 -13.13 9.63 0.26
N THR A 84 -12.11 10.11 0.96
CA THR A 84 -11.58 9.43 2.14
C THR A 84 -12.70 9.20 3.15
N ALA A 85 -12.86 7.95 3.59
CA ALA A 85 -13.97 7.58 4.47
C ALA A 85 -13.94 8.37 5.79
N ALA A 86 -15.03 9.06 6.08
CA ALA A 86 -15.31 9.64 7.39
C ALA A 86 -15.97 8.55 8.26
N THR A 87 -15.16 7.71 8.92
CA THR A 87 -15.66 6.58 9.69
C THR A 87 -16.08 6.99 11.11
N VAL A 88 -17.18 6.40 11.58
CA VAL A 88 -17.68 6.59 12.94
C VAL A 88 -16.87 5.68 13.89
N PRO A 89 -16.50 6.16 15.09
CA PRO A 89 -15.88 5.31 16.10
C PRO A 89 -16.73 4.06 16.41
N ASP A 90 -16.07 2.95 16.65
CA ASP A 90 -16.64 1.65 17.02
C ASP A 90 -17.54 1.01 15.94
N GLN A 91 -17.54 1.58 14.75
CA GLN A 91 -18.26 1.03 13.61
C GLN A 91 -17.29 0.45 12.55
N VAL A 92 -17.62 -0.74 12.09
CA VAL A 92 -16.94 -1.38 10.96
C VAL A 92 -17.76 -1.15 9.68
N PRO A 93 -17.17 -0.58 8.62
CA PRO A 93 -17.86 -0.35 7.35
C PRO A 93 -18.50 -1.62 6.79
N ALA A 94 -19.67 -1.50 6.18
CA ALA A 94 -20.44 -2.63 5.67
C ALA A 94 -19.68 -3.48 4.65
N ALA A 95 -18.88 -2.86 3.79
CA ALA A 95 -18.06 -3.56 2.82
C ALA A 95 -17.01 -4.47 3.48
N ILE A 96 -16.49 -4.08 4.63
CA ILE A 96 -15.55 -4.89 5.43
C ILE A 96 -16.32 -5.97 6.19
N ARG A 97 -17.41 -5.62 6.85
CA ARG A 97 -18.21 -6.51 7.70
C ARG A 97 -18.81 -7.72 6.96
N ARG A 98 -18.99 -7.63 5.65
CA ARG A 98 -19.51 -8.73 4.81
C ARG A 98 -18.49 -9.83 4.49
N ARG A 99 -17.23 -9.70 4.91
CA ARG A 99 -16.13 -10.53 4.44
C ARG A 99 -15.43 -11.27 5.58
N LEU A 100 -14.82 -12.40 5.25
CA LEU A 100 -13.88 -13.05 6.15
C LEU A 100 -12.61 -12.22 6.19
N LEU A 101 -12.09 -11.92 7.39
CA LEU A 101 -11.00 -10.98 7.61
C LEU A 101 -9.88 -11.62 8.41
N SER A 102 -8.64 -11.34 7.99
CA SER A 102 -7.45 -11.53 8.80
C SER A 102 -7.17 -10.23 9.56
N LEU A 103 -7.18 -10.29 10.87
CA LEU A 103 -6.78 -9.22 11.78
C LEU A 103 -5.30 -9.39 12.08
N ARG A 104 -4.52 -8.33 11.94
CA ARG A 104 -3.07 -8.31 12.20
C ARG A 104 -2.76 -7.14 13.10
N GLY A 105 -2.22 -7.42 14.30
CA GLY A 105 -1.85 -6.42 15.30
C GLY A 105 -0.36 -6.14 15.29
N TYR A 106 0.00 -4.86 15.26
CA TYR A 106 1.38 -4.38 15.22
C TYR A 106 1.70 -3.55 16.46
N ASP A 107 2.93 -3.69 16.94
CA ASP A 107 3.47 -2.91 18.03
C ASP A 107 4.05 -1.55 17.59
N ALA A 108 4.72 -0.84 18.49
CA ALA A 108 5.35 0.45 18.23
C ALA A 108 6.57 0.38 17.31
N ALA A 109 7.17 -0.81 17.15
CA ALA A 109 8.28 -1.09 16.24
C ALA A 109 7.80 -1.67 14.89
N ASP A 110 6.49 -1.63 14.63
CA ASP A 110 5.85 -2.19 13.43
C ASP A 110 6.05 -3.71 13.27
N MET A 111 6.30 -4.41 14.38
CA MET A 111 6.37 -5.87 14.40
C MET A 111 5.00 -6.48 14.59
N LEU A 112 4.71 -7.55 13.87
CA LEU A 112 3.46 -8.30 14.02
C LEU A 112 3.49 -9.09 15.34
N ILE A 113 2.60 -8.75 16.26
CA ILE A 113 2.50 -9.37 17.58
C ILE A 113 1.19 -10.09 17.84
N ALA A 114 0.18 -9.88 17.00
CA ALA A 114 -1.11 -10.55 17.09
C ALA A 114 -1.66 -10.82 15.68
N ALA A 115 -2.21 -12.02 15.46
CA ALA A 115 -2.87 -12.37 14.22
C ALA A 115 -4.00 -13.37 14.46
N ASP A 116 -5.13 -13.16 13.78
CA ASP A 116 -6.29 -14.06 13.86
C ASP A 116 -7.19 -13.89 12.62
N VAL A 117 -8.15 -14.79 12.43
CA VAL A 117 -9.12 -14.76 11.33
C VAL A 117 -10.55 -14.78 11.90
N HIS A 118 -11.34 -13.81 11.48
CA HIS A 118 -12.70 -13.61 11.97
C HIS A 118 -13.70 -13.40 10.83
N ALA A 119 -14.92 -13.85 11.03
CA ALA A 119 -16.05 -13.39 10.23
C ALA A 119 -16.24 -11.88 10.45
N GLY A 120 -16.60 -11.16 9.38
CA GLY A 120 -16.71 -9.71 9.47
C GLY A 120 -17.80 -9.22 10.43
N GLU A 121 -18.82 -10.03 10.68
CA GLU A 121 -19.87 -9.74 11.66
C GLU A 121 -19.33 -9.67 13.10
N THR A 122 -18.29 -10.44 13.42
CA THR A 122 -17.68 -10.51 14.76
C THR A 122 -16.40 -9.69 14.89
N ILE A 123 -15.95 -9.06 13.81
CA ILE A 123 -14.65 -8.37 13.77
C ILE A 123 -14.55 -7.21 14.75
N ALA A 124 -15.64 -6.49 15.04
CA ALA A 124 -15.63 -5.38 15.99
C ALA A 124 -15.23 -5.85 17.41
N ALA A 125 -15.77 -6.98 17.86
CA ALA A 125 -15.39 -7.57 19.16
C ALA A 125 -13.93 -8.04 19.15
N ALA A 126 -13.46 -8.61 18.04
CA ALA A 126 -12.07 -9.02 17.89
C ALA A 126 -11.09 -7.83 17.92
N ILE A 127 -11.45 -6.69 17.29
CA ILE A 127 -10.68 -5.44 17.35
C ILE A 127 -10.55 -4.95 18.80
N VAL A 128 -11.68 -4.88 19.53
CA VAL A 128 -11.69 -4.46 20.94
C VAL A 128 -10.82 -5.40 21.80
N LYS A 129 -10.92 -6.71 21.58
CA LYS A 129 -10.10 -7.72 22.26
C LYS A 129 -8.62 -7.55 21.95
N ALA A 130 -8.25 -7.35 20.69
CA ALA A 130 -6.86 -7.12 20.29
C ALA A 130 -6.29 -5.85 20.92
N PHE A 131 -7.09 -4.79 20.99
CA PHE A 131 -6.71 -3.56 21.67
C PHE A 131 -6.75 -3.63 23.20
N ALA A 132 -7.18 -4.71 23.82
CA ALA A 132 -6.98 -4.91 25.27
C ALA A 132 -5.49 -5.07 25.63
N ASP A 133 -4.69 -5.58 24.69
CA ASP A 133 -3.23 -5.60 24.82
C ASP A 133 -2.66 -4.18 24.54
N PRO A 134 -2.00 -3.53 25.51
CA PRO A 134 -1.43 -2.20 25.35
C PRO A 134 -0.24 -2.16 24.37
N GLN A 135 0.39 -3.28 24.06
CA GLN A 135 1.48 -3.38 23.11
C GLN A 135 0.97 -3.24 21.65
N VAL A 136 -0.28 -3.60 21.39
CA VAL A 136 -0.88 -3.42 20.06
C VAL A 136 -1.14 -1.94 19.81
N ARG A 137 -0.36 -1.34 18.92
CA ARG A 137 -0.47 0.09 18.57
C ARG A 137 -1.52 0.37 17.51
N TYR A 138 -1.62 -0.50 16.53
CA TYR A 138 -2.60 -0.42 15.45
C TYR A 138 -2.87 -1.82 14.87
N LEU A 139 -3.95 -1.92 14.11
CA LEU A 139 -4.28 -3.15 13.41
C LEU A 139 -4.37 -2.91 11.90
N HIS A 140 -4.08 -3.94 11.11
CA HIS A 140 -4.50 -4.04 9.74
C HIS A 140 -5.56 -5.13 9.60
N LEU A 141 -6.62 -4.82 8.88
CA LEU A 141 -7.57 -5.80 8.39
C LEU A 141 -7.22 -6.16 6.95
N HIS A 142 -7.27 -7.45 6.64
CA HIS A 142 -7.08 -7.97 5.29
C HIS A 142 -8.26 -8.86 4.92
N HIS A 143 -8.65 -8.88 3.66
CA HIS A 143 -9.61 -9.86 3.14
C HIS A 143 -8.93 -11.23 3.15
N ALA A 144 -9.39 -12.15 4.02
CA ALA A 144 -8.67 -13.38 4.30
C ALA A 144 -8.51 -14.29 3.07
N ARG A 145 -9.52 -14.36 2.18
CA ARG A 145 -9.47 -15.21 0.98
C ARG A 145 -8.43 -14.76 -0.03
N GLN A 146 -8.29 -13.45 -0.27
CA GLN A 146 -7.36 -12.87 -1.24
C GLN A 146 -6.05 -12.39 -0.61
N GLY A 147 -5.99 -12.26 0.70
CA GLY A 147 -4.84 -11.69 1.41
C GLY A 147 -4.70 -10.17 1.26
N CYS A 148 -5.56 -9.51 0.49
CA CYS A 148 -5.45 -8.08 0.19
C CYS A 148 -5.75 -7.21 1.42
N PHE A 149 -4.97 -6.13 1.59
CA PHE A 149 -5.22 -5.09 2.59
C PHE A 149 -6.63 -4.51 2.45
N ALA A 150 -7.36 -4.38 3.55
CA ALA A 150 -8.69 -3.78 3.58
C ALA A 150 -8.66 -2.36 4.18
N CYS A 151 -8.19 -2.20 5.41
CA CYS A 151 -8.00 -0.92 6.07
C CYS A 151 -7.06 -1.05 7.27
N ARG A 152 -6.57 0.10 7.73
CA ARG A 152 -5.92 0.26 9.03
C ARG A 152 -6.99 0.53 10.09
N VAL A 153 -6.76 0.07 11.33
CA VAL A 153 -7.62 0.37 12.47
C VAL A 153 -6.75 0.96 13.57
N GLU A 154 -7.22 2.06 14.16
CA GLU A 154 -6.51 2.78 15.20
C GLU A 154 -7.39 2.93 16.43
N ARG A 155 -6.75 3.10 17.60
CA ARG A 155 -7.45 3.45 18.84
C ARG A 155 -8.00 4.87 18.72
N VAL A 156 -9.22 5.08 19.17
CA VAL A 156 -9.73 6.44 19.43
C VAL A 156 -9.44 6.76 20.87
N GLY A 157 -8.47 7.66 21.11
CA GLY A 157 -8.16 8.11 22.47
C GLY A 157 -9.27 8.96 23.04
N LEU A 158 -9.61 8.75 24.29
CA LEU A 158 -10.28 9.78 25.10
C LEU A 158 -9.27 10.93 25.27
N GLY A 159 -9.32 11.90 24.36
CA GLY A 159 -8.57 13.15 24.49
C GLY A 159 -7.08 13.11 24.21
N THR A 160 -6.63 12.46 23.15
CA THR A 160 -5.35 12.80 22.55
C THR A 160 -5.58 13.88 21.49
N ARG A 161 -4.95 15.03 21.70
CA ARG A 161 -4.76 16.04 20.68
C ARG A 161 -4.34 15.35 19.40
N ASP A 162 -4.99 15.73 18.33
CA ASP A 162 -4.66 15.35 16.96
C ASP A 162 -3.14 15.50 16.75
N SER A 163 -2.38 14.47 17.05
CA SER A 163 -1.00 14.37 16.62
C SER A 163 -1.11 13.96 15.16
N GLY A 164 -1.32 14.95 14.31
CA GLY A 164 -1.16 14.80 12.88
C GLY A 164 0.24 14.22 12.64
N LEU A 165 0.33 12.91 12.60
CA LEU A 165 1.39 12.22 11.89
C LEU A 165 1.11 12.48 10.40
N GLY A 166 1.44 13.72 10.01
CA GLY A 166 1.67 14.02 8.63
C GLY A 166 2.66 13.00 8.12
N THR A 167 2.23 12.16 7.20
CA THR A 167 3.14 11.46 6.33
C THR A 167 4.20 12.45 5.92
N ARG A 168 5.44 12.22 6.36
CA ARG A 168 6.56 12.90 5.74
C ARG A 168 6.59 12.43 4.31
N ASP A 169 5.92 13.21 3.51
CA ASP A 169 6.02 13.16 2.07
C ASP A 169 7.51 13.42 1.76
N SER A 170 8.20 12.39 1.31
CA SER A 170 9.51 12.53 0.71
C SER A 170 9.29 13.15 -0.67
N GLY A 171 8.77 14.36 -0.66
CA GLY A 171 8.71 15.19 -1.85
C GLY A 171 10.14 15.38 -2.32
N LEU A 172 10.40 14.97 -3.53
CA LEU A 172 11.53 15.42 -4.34
C LEU A 172 11.47 16.95 -4.43
N GLY A 173 12.07 17.59 -3.42
CA GLY A 173 12.33 19.02 -3.44
C GLY A 173 13.39 19.31 -4.47
N THR A 174 12.98 19.77 -5.63
CA THR A 174 13.85 20.51 -6.55
C THR A 174 14.28 21.76 -5.78
N ARG A 175 15.52 21.77 -5.35
CA ARG A 175 16.16 22.99 -4.86
C ARG A 175 16.40 23.87 -6.06
N ASP A 176 15.57 24.86 -6.20
CA ASP A 176 15.86 26.04 -7.00
C ASP A 176 16.94 26.83 -6.27
N SER A 177 18.16 26.74 -6.79
CA SER A 177 19.31 27.47 -6.26
C SER A 177 19.31 28.84 -6.90
N GLY A 178 18.72 29.79 -6.19
CA GLY A 178 18.90 31.21 -6.50
C GLY A 178 20.38 31.59 -6.54
N LEU A 179 20.73 32.24 -7.60
CA LEU A 179 22.04 32.87 -7.92
C LEU A 179 22.65 33.63 -6.76
N GLY A 180 23.80 33.17 -6.33
CA GLY A 180 24.73 33.93 -5.51
C GLY A 180 26.10 33.84 -6.15
N THR A 181 26.46 34.85 -6.96
CA THR A 181 27.80 35.05 -7.51
C THR A 181 28.75 35.41 -6.39
N ARG A 182 29.79 34.63 -6.20
CA ARG A 182 31.06 35.11 -5.69
C ARG A 182 32.19 34.34 -6.33
N ASP A 183 32.88 35.09 -7.12
CA ASP A 183 34.18 34.85 -7.74
C ASP A 183 35.28 34.71 -6.67
N SER A 184 36.15 33.74 -6.79
CA SER A 184 37.56 33.81 -6.40
C SER A 184 38.28 32.46 -6.55
N GLY A 185 39.20 32.39 -7.50
CA GLY A 185 40.57 31.94 -7.27
C GLY A 185 40.92 30.50 -7.63
N LEU A 186 41.49 30.38 -8.78
CA LEU A 186 42.66 29.59 -9.19
C LEU A 186 43.15 28.44 -8.29
N GLY A 187 43.21 27.24 -8.87
CA GLY A 187 43.94 26.12 -8.33
C GLY A 187 44.04 24.98 -9.29
N THR A 188 44.84 25.09 -10.32
CA THR A 188 45.26 24.00 -11.21
C THR A 188 46.13 23.01 -10.45
N ARG A 189 45.84 21.74 -10.52
CA ARG A 189 46.86 20.66 -10.51
C ARG A 189 46.35 19.45 -11.26
N ASP A 190 47.04 19.29 -12.34
CA ASP A 190 47.10 18.14 -13.23
C ASP A 190 47.97 17.03 -12.62
N SER A 191 47.62 15.79 -12.82
CA SER A 191 48.43 14.56 -12.75
C SER A 191 47.45 13.39 -12.78
N GLY A 192 47.38 12.52 -13.71
CA GLY A 192 48.30 11.84 -14.56
C GLY A 192 47.95 10.36 -14.60
N LEU A 193 47.60 9.89 -15.75
CA LEU A 193 47.81 8.54 -16.34
C LEU A 193 47.83 7.29 -15.44
N GLY A 194 46.95 6.35 -15.81
CA GLY A 194 47.06 4.97 -15.38
C GLY A 194 46.15 4.04 -16.16
N THR A 195 46.46 3.79 -17.42
CA THR A 195 45.92 2.69 -18.22
C THR A 195 46.50 1.38 -17.76
N ARG A 196 45.67 0.35 -17.53
CA ARG A 196 46.07 -1.07 -17.72
C ARG A 196 44.90 -1.89 -18.20
N ASP A 197 45.07 -2.29 -19.40
CA ASP A 197 44.38 -3.28 -20.17
C ASP A 197 44.90 -4.69 -19.79
N SER A 198 44.07 -5.69 -19.72
CA SER A 198 44.34 -7.14 -19.82
C SER A 198 43.00 -7.85 -19.63
N GLY A 199 42.36 -8.45 -20.50
CA GLY A 199 42.73 -9.40 -21.54
C GLY A 199 42.08 -10.74 -21.26
N LEU A 200 41.13 -11.13 -22.12
CA LEU A 200 40.82 -12.51 -22.56
C LEU A 200 40.41 -13.61 -21.57
N GLY A 201 39.23 -14.17 -21.83
CA GLY A 201 38.81 -15.45 -21.29
C GLY A 201 37.44 -15.90 -21.76
N THR A 202 37.34 -16.23 -23.05
CA THR A 202 36.21 -17.00 -23.62
C THR A 202 36.25 -18.43 -23.13
N ARG A 203 35.15 -19.01 -22.65
CA ARG A 203 34.84 -20.45 -22.83
C ARG A 203 33.34 -20.66 -22.89
N ASP A 204 32.98 -21.13 -24.01
CA ASP A 204 31.73 -21.70 -24.47
C ASP A 204 31.56 -23.16 -23.95
N SER A 205 30.36 -23.53 -23.57
CA SER A 205 29.82 -24.88 -23.50
C SER A 205 28.39 -24.73 -22.98
N GLY A 206 27.35 -24.91 -23.66
CA GLY A 206 26.82 -25.93 -24.51
C GLY A 206 25.81 -26.78 -23.78
N LEU A 207 24.56 -26.77 -24.27
CA LEU A 207 23.50 -27.80 -24.15
C LEU A 207 22.60 -27.84 -22.89
N GLY A 208 21.31 -27.73 -23.15
CA GLY A 208 20.28 -28.24 -22.25
C GLY A 208 18.90 -27.59 -22.41
N THR A 209 18.23 -27.83 -23.54
CA THR A 209 16.81 -27.52 -23.73
C THR A 209 15.95 -28.48 -22.94
N ALA A 210 15.13 -27.97 -22.04
CA ALA A 210 13.94 -28.66 -21.57
C ALA A 210 12.79 -27.64 -21.46
N GLY A 211 11.86 -27.74 -22.39
CA GLY A 211 10.67 -26.92 -22.44
C GLY A 211 9.71 -27.23 -21.30
N CYS A 212 9.28 -26.20 -20.60
CA CYS A 212 8.13 -26.28 -19.74
C CYS A 212 7.09 -25.27 -20.25
N ARG A 213 5.99 -25.78 -20.78
CA ARG A 213 4.84 -24.96 -21.22
C ARG A 213 4.08 -24.49 -19.98
N PRO A 214 3.73 -23.21 -19.84
CA PRO A 214 2.84 -22.78 -18.78
C PRO A 214 1.39 -23.16 -19.13
N ARG A 215 0.74 -23.88 -18.22
CA ARG A 215 -0.71 -24.07 -18.25
C ARG A 215 -1.39 -22.77 -17.84
N ALA A 216 -2.29 -22.31 -18.68
CA ALA A 216 -3.21 -21.23 -18.38
C ALA A 216 -4.15 -21.65 -17.24
N ASN A 217 -4.01 -21.06 -16.06
CA ASN A 217 -5.00 -21.14 -14.99
C ASN A 217 -5.94 -19.94 -15.11
N ARG A 218 -7.18 -20.23 -15.47
CA ARG A 218 -8.32 -19.33 -15.35
C ARG A 218 -8.54 -19.05 -13.87
N CYS A 219 -8.30 -17.84 -13.41
CA CYS A 219 -8.89 -17.32 -12.18
C CYS A 219 -10.36 -17.04 -12.45
N GLN A 220 -11.24 -17.93 -12.02
CA GLN A 220 -12.66 -17.62 -11.86
C GLN A 220 -12.82 -16.79 -10.60
N ALA A 221 -13.47 -15.63 -10.76
CA ALA A 221 -13.94 -14.81 -9.66
C ALA A 221 -15.06 -15.57 -8.91
N ILE A 222 -14.92 -15.61 -7.61
CA ILE A 222 -16.01 -15.93 -6.66
C ILE A 222 -16.12 -14.75 -5.68
#